data_f2b8ea91fe2a09341b3c33df5a4cb2cd
#
_entry.id   f2b8ea91fe2a09341b3c33df5a4cb2cd
#
_cell.length_a   1.000
_cell.length_b   1.000
_cell.length_c   1.000
_cell.angle_alpha   90.00
_cell.angle_beta   90.00
_cell.angle_gamma   90.00
#
_symmetry.space_group_name_H-M   'P 1'
#
loop_
_entity.id
_entity.type
_entity.pdbx_description
1 polymer ?
#
loop_
_entity_poly.entity_id
_entity_poly.type
_entity_poly.pdbx_seq_one_letter_code
_entity_poly.pdbx_strand_id
1 'polypeptide(L)'
;MKKHGIMAAALGIALTVCGGVRTNDYSWIRGVNHGITTDMEQLTRELGYGRRVQLNALRFWLNFNFWKKNPAKYEADLRTFVRRSKEQGYFSMPILFNGNGHPETMLEAPDWNAYGEYAAAIVHTLKDEPGLLMWDVMTEPTCNPWVGKAPDKAEKERRKERTWAFLRWACRHVRKLDPGSPVTVGYTTANEAPPTVEEVDVISFHDYSHTRAVQEANFALADSLGKKYGKPVIQTETGCLARANPYDMALDACQRYKMGWFVFNLMIRGRCDSEHGVFYPDGTVRDPATIAAMMGCFRSRDTEVILPGLANREGAAKRAVAKIRKALTEYPEDAFDYRPSSAKELLDASEFAANLLEGCDLIPMAVPPTARIAAWRKMEKPPLAELRRFAYELARQLSDDCQLLPSPTP
;
A
#
# COMPACT_ATOMS: atom_id res chain seq x y z
N MET A 1 10.21 -37.91 18.36
CA MET A 1 10.79 -36.59 18.17
C MET A 1 11.32 -36.47 16.74
N LYS A 2 10.56 -35.88 15.81
CA LYS A 2 11.02 -35.58 14.46
C LYS A 2 11.09 -34.08 14.35
N LYS A 3 12.31 -33.53 14.22
CA LYS A 3 12.58 -32.13 13.97
C LYS A 3 12.24 -31.83 12.51
N HIS A 4 11.24 -31.01 12.26
CA HIS A 4 10.99 -30.45 10.94
C HIS A 4 11.83 -29.18 10.83
N GLY A 5 12.94 -29.27 10.11
CA GLY A 5 13.73 -28.12 9.71
C GLY A 5 13.01 -27.41 8.58
N ILE A 6 12.64 -26.14 8.78
CA ILE A 6 12.20 -25.24 7.73
C ILE A 6 13.47 -24.81 6.98
N MET A 7 13.68 -25.38 5.81
CA MET A 7 14.72 -24.95 4.88
C MET A 7 14.20 -23.69 4.15
N ALA A 8 14.65 -22.51 4.57
CA ALA A 8 14.50 -21.29 3.79
C ALA A 8 15.40 -21.39 2.57
N ALA A 9 14.84 -21.68 1.41
CA ALA A 9 15.54 -21.60 0.15
C ALA A 9 15.77 -20.14 -0.20
N ALA A 10 16.93 -19.58 0.16
CA ALA A 10 17.42 -18.34 -0.38
C ALA A 10 17.84 -18.60 -1.84
N LEU A 11 16.96 -18.28 -2.80
CA LEU A 11 17.31 -18.24 -4.21
C LEU A 11 18.22 -17.02 -4.43
N GLY A 12 19.52 -17.20 -4.29
CA GLY A 12 20.52 -16.23 -4.69
C GLY A 12 20.65 -16.24 -6.22
N ILE A 13 19.84 -15.43 -6.91
CA ILE A 13 20.08 -15.14 -8.33
C ILE A 13 21.09 -14.00 -8.36
N ALA A 14 22.37 -14.33 -8.43
CA ALA A 14 23.41 -13.39 -8.84
C ALA A 14 23.35 -13.27 -10.37
N LEU A 15 22.37 -12.52 -10.88
CA LEU A 15 22.36 -12.06 -12.26
C LEU A 15 23.05 -10.70 -12.30
N THR A 16 24.30 -10.67 -12.71
CA THR A 16 24.94 -9.49 -13.31
C THR A 16 24.27 -9.28 -14.68
N VAL A 17 23.01 -8.82 -14.69
CA VAL A 17 22.34 -8.39 -15.91
C VAL A 17 22.59 -6.90 -16.03
N CYS A 18 23.41 -6.52 -17.00
CA CYS A 18 23.40 -5.15 -17.51
C CYS A 18 22.05 -4.94 -18.18
N GLY A 19 21.26 -3.98 -17.67
CA GLY A 19 19.90 -3.70 -18.13
C GLY A 19 18.84 -3.89 -17.07
N GLY A 20 17.60 -3.47 -17.36
CA GLY A 20 16.46 -3.60 -16.46
C GLY A 20 16.02 -5.06 -16.24
N VAL A 21 15.21 -5.26 -15.21
CA VAL A 21 14.73 -6.60 -14.83
C VAL A 21 13.53 -7.00 -15.69
N ARG A 22 13.73 -7.84 -16.67
CA ARG A 22 12.66 -8.37 -17.52
C ARG A 22 12.15 -9.71 -17.00
N THR A 23 10.89 -9.75 -16.59
CA THR A 23 10.20 -10.94 -16.07
C THR A 23 8.71 -10.87 -16.37
N ASN A 24 8.01 -11.98 -16.24
CA ASN A 24 6.54 -12.04 -16.30
C ASN A 24 5.88 -11.90 -14.91
N ASP A 25 6.68 -11.90 -13.84
CA ASP A 25 6.19 -11.78 -12.47
C ASP A 25 7.00 -10.72 -11.72
N TYR A 26 6.33 -9.62 -11.38
CA TYR A 26 6.88 -8.51 -10.58
C TYR A 26 6.31 -8.47 -9.17
N SER A 27 5.59 -9.49 -8.70
CA SER A 27 4.97 -9.52 -7.36
C SER A 27 5.98 -9.44 -6.21
N TRP A 28 7.26 -9.67 -6.51
CA TRP A 28 8.37 -9.52 -5.55
C TRP A 28 8.74 -8.06 -5.25
N ILE A 29 8.27 -7.09 -6.05
CA ILE A 29 8.55 -5.67 -5.84
C ILE A 29 7.80 -5.19 -4.61
N ARG A 30 8.57 -4.63 -3.68
CA ARG A 30 8.13 -3.94 -2.47
C ARG A 30 8.73 -2.55 -2.51
N GLY A 31 8.08 -1.69 -3.27
CA GLY A 31 8.64 -0.41 -3.69
C GLY A 31 8.15 0.77 -2.88
N VAL A 32 8.83 1.88 -3.08
CA VAL A 32 8.48 3.16 -2.51
C VAL A 32 8.85 4.29 -3.44
N ASN A 33 8.05 5.36 -3.46
CA ASN A 33 8.39 6.60 -4.12
C ASN A 33 9.32 7.44 -3.23
N HIS A 34 10.33 8.08 -3.83
CA HIS A 34 11.33 8.88 -3.13
C HIS A 34 11.84 10.02 -4.02
N GLY A 35 12.18 11.16 -3.43
CA GLY A 35 12.84 12.24 -4.15
C GLY A 35 14.32 11.96 -4.40
N ILE A 36 14.87 12.52 -5.48
CA ILE A 36 16.32 12.49 -5.69
C ILE A 36 17.01 13.45 -4.72
N THR A 37 18.14 13.01 -4.16
CA THR A 37 19.03 13.83 -3.34
C THR A 37 20.48 13.60 -3.78
N THR A 38 21.31 14.62 -3.61
CA THR A 38 22.77 14.53 -3.72
C THR A 38 23.48 14.30 -2.39
N ASP A 39 22.72 14.35 -1.28
CA ASP A 39 23.20 13.96 0.05
C ASP A 39 23.15 12.44 0.20
N MET A 40 24.27 11.79 0.01
CA MET A 40 24.39 10.33 0.05
C MET A 40 24.31 9.76 1.47
N GLU A 41 24.61 10.54 2.50
CA GLU A 41 24.44 10.12 3.90
C GLU A 41 22.95 10.12 4.25
N GLN A 42 22.23 11.17 3.87
CA GLN A 42 20.79 11.23 4.00
C GLN A 42 20.13 10.07 3.24
N LEU A 43 20.47 9.85 1.98
CA LEU A 43 19.94 8.76 1.19
C LEU A 43 20.15 7.40 1.87
N THR A 44 21.39 7.12 2.31
CA THR A 44 21.74 5.86 2.97
C THR A 44 20.91 5.64 4.25
N ARG A 45 20.75 6.69 5.06
CA ARG A 45 19.95 6.65 6.28
C ARG A 45 18.48 6.36 5.98
N GLU A 46 17.89 7.06 5.03
CA GLU A 46 16.46 6.90 4.67
C GLU A 46 16.15 5.55 4.04
N LEU A 47 17.00 5.10 3.12
CA LEU A 47 16.87 3.77 2.56
C LEU A 47 17.05 2.68 3.63
N GLY A 48 17.89 2.93 4.63
CA GLY A 48 18.02 2.08 5.82
C GLY A 48 16.70 1.92 6.58
N TYR A 49 15.88 2.97 6.68
CA TYR A 49 14.54 2.85 7.27
C TYR A 49 13.64 1.91 6.48
N GLY A 50 13.60 2.06 5.17
CA GLY A 50 12.82 1.18 4.30
C GLY A 50 13.31 -0.27 4.32
N ARG A 51 14.63 -0.50 4.48
CA ARG A 51 15.16 -1.87 4.62
C ARG A 51 14.64 -2.60 5.84
N ARG A 52 14.36 -1.90 6.94
CA ARG A 52 13.74 -2.50 8.14
C ARG A 52 12.40 -3.17 7.85
N VAL A 53 11.69 -2.70 6.83
CA VAL A 53 10.39 -3.22 6.39
C VAL A 53 10.47 -3.91 5.02
N GLN A 54 11.69 -4.34 4.64
CA GLN A 54 11.96 -5.16 3.45
C GLN A 54 11.65 -4.46 2.11
N LEU A 55 11.66 -3.13 2.05
CA LEU A 55 11.57 -2.43 0.76
C LEU A 55 12.79 -2.73 -0.10
N ASN A 56 12.58 -2.87 -1.41
CA ASN A 56 13.61 -3.31 -2.36
C ASN A 56 13.60 -2.57 -3.69
N ALA A 57 12.73 -1.57 -3.87
CA ALA A 57 12.68 -0.79 -5.10
C ALA A 57 12.37 0.69 -4.81
N LEU A 58 12.94 1.59 -5.62
CA LEU A 58 12.71 3.02 -5.59
C LEU A 58 12.15 3.49 -6.93
N ARG A 59 11.08 4.27 -6.90
CA ARG A 59 10.56 5.03 -8.02
C ARG A 59 10.76 6.52 -7.73
N PHE A 60 11.32 7.27 -8.69
CA PHE A 60 11.73 8.66 -8.46
C PHE A 60 11.65 9.51 -9.73
N TRP A 61 11.36 10.80 -9.54
CA TRP A 61 11.16 11.76 -10.62
C TRP A 61 12.46 12.37 -11.09
N LEU A 62 12.64 12.39 -12.41
CA LEU A 62 13.67 13.15 -13.08
C LEU A 62 13.13 14.52 -13.51
N ASN A 63 14.04 15.46 -13.78
CA ASN A 63 13.63 16.83 -14.14
C ASN A 63 14.41 17.34 -15.35
N PHE A 64 13.72 17.49 -16.47
CA PHE A 64 14.26 18.04 -17.71
C PHE A 64 14.93 19.40 -17.54
N ASN A 65 14.32 20.31 -16.79
CA ASN A 65 14.85 21.67 -16.62
C ASN A 65 16.13 21.70 -15.78
N PHE A 66 16.27 20.78 -14.81
CA PHE A 66 17.52 20.66 -14.04
C PHE A 66 18.62 20.03 -14.88
N TRP A 67 18.31 19.00 -15.63
CA TRP A 67 19.24 18.41 -16.58
C TRP A 67 19.72 19.46 -17.60
N LYS A 68 18.81 20.20 -18.23
CA LYS A 68 19.14 21.23 -19.23
C LYS A 68 20.09 22.31 -18.72
N LYS A 69 20.05 22.64 -17.43
CA LYS A 69 20.96 23.64 -16.81
C LYS A 69 22.39 23.12 -16.72
N ASN A 70 22.60 21.87 -16.43
CA ASN A 70 23.93 21.26 -16.31
C ASN A 70 23.86 19.76 -16.54
N PRO A 71 23.83 19.30 -17.81
CA PRO A 71 23.66 17.89 -18.13
C PRO A 71 24.70 16.99 -17.46
N ALA A 72 25.98 17.31 -17.62
CA ALA A 72 27.07 16.47 -17.12
C ALA A 72 27.01 16.27 -15.60
N LYS A 73 26.73 17.33 -14.84
CA LYS A 73 26.57 17.24 -13.39
C LYS A 73 25.34 16.41 -13.02
N TYR A 74 24.21 16.65 -13.67
CA TYR A 74 22.95 15.95 -13.39
C TYR A 74 23.10 14.43 -13.63
N GLU A 75 23.73 14.04 -14.73
CA GLU A 75 23.98 12.65 -15.09
C GLU A 75 24.94 11.98 -14.11
N ALA A 76 26.00 12.67 -13.66
CA ALA A 76 26.93 12.16 -12.64
C ALA A 76 26.25 11.96 -11.28
N ASP A 77 25.46 12.95 -10.84
CA ASP A 77 24.68 12.88 -9.60
C ASP A 77 23.67 11.73 -9.64
N LEU A 78 22.96 11.59 -10.77
CA LEU A 78 21.98 10.54 -10.98
C LEU A 78 22.61 9.14 -10.95
N ARG A 79 23.75 8.95 -11.60
CA ARG A 79 24.50 7.69 -11.53
C ARG A 79 24.93 7.36 -10.11
N THR A 80 25.39 8.34 -9.37
CA THR A 80 25.76 8.20 -7.96
C THR A 80 24.56 7.78 -7.11
N PHE A 81 23.41 8.42 -7.31
CA PHE A 81 22.17 8.09 -6.62
C PHE A 81 21.73 6.64 -6.88
N VAL A 82 21.72 6.20 -8.13
CA VAL A 82 21.31 4.84 -8.51
C VAL A 82 22.27 3.80 -7.94
N ARG A 83 23.57 4.03 -8.03
CA ARG A 83 24.59 3.13 -7.46
C ARG A 83 24.46 3.01 -5.93
N ARG A 84 24.30 4.14 -5.23
CA ARG A 84 24.08 4.16 -3.79
C ARG A 84 22.80 3.43 -3.42
N SER A 85 21.73 3.62 -4.17
CA SER A 85 20.47 2.90 -3.95
C SER A 85 20.65 1.40 -4.11
N LYS A 86 21.40 0.96 -5.11
CA LYS A 86 21.73 -0.47 -5.33
C LYS A 86 22.57 -1.05 -4.19
N GLU A 87 23.56 -0.31 -3.70
CA GLU A 87 24.37 -0.72 -2.54
C GLU A 87 23.50 -0.92 -1.29
N GLN A 88 22.42 -0.14 -1.15
CA GLN A 88 21.42 -0.30 -0.08
C GLN A 88 20.38 -1.39 -0.38
N GLY A 89 20.51 -2.14 -1.49
CA GLY A 89 19.64 -3.26 -1.85
C GLY A 89 18.38 -2.87 -2.58
N TYR A 90 18.33 -1.68 -3.21
CA TYR A 90 17.17 -1.22 -3.98
C TYR A 90 17.41 -1.31 -5.48
N PHE A 91 16.35 -1.69 -6.18
CA PHE A 91 16.24 -1.48 -7.62
C PHE A 91 15.69 -0.07 -7.89
N SER A 92 16.07 0.50 -9.03
CA SER A 92 15.74 1.88 -9.43
C SER A 92 14.78 1.93 -10.60
N MET A 93 13.70 2.69 -10.47
CA MET A 93 12.68 2.94 -11.50
C MET A 93 12.58 4.45 -11.74
N PRO A 94 13.41 5.01 -12.64
CA PRO A 94 13.37 6.43 -12.95
C PRO A 94 12.15 6.80 -13.78
N ILE A 95 11.50 7.91 -13.43
CA ILE A 95 10.40 8.52 -14.18
C ILE A 95 11.01 9.63 -15.07
N LEU A 96 10.91 9.47 -16.38
CA LEU A 96 11.52 10.42 -17.32
C LEU A 96 10.76 11.74 -17.40
N PHE A 97 9.42 11.69 -17.48
CA PHE A 97 8.58 12.87 -17.66
C PHE A 97 7.47 12.90 -16.59
N ASN A 98 7.06 14.11 -16.26
CA ASN A 98 5.95 14.31 -15.31
C ASN A 98 4.73 14.85 -16.08
N GLY A 99 3.65 14.08 -16.09
CA GLY A 99 2.36 14.49 -16.64
C GLY A 99 1.53 15.29 -15.63
N ASN A 100 1.80 15.14 -14.34
CA ASN A 100 1.17 15.91 -13.29
C ASN A 100 1.79 17.33 -13.21
N GLY A 101 0.98 18.36 -13.04
CA GLY A 101 1.45 19.74 -12.97
C GLY A 101 1.26 20.52 -14.26
N HIS A 102 2.33 20.90 -14.95
CA HIS A 102 2.31 21.78 -16.13
C HIS A 102 3.04 21.15 -17.34
N PRO A 103 2.47 20.08 -17.94
CA PRO A 103 3.09 19.39 -19.06
C PRO A 103 2.89 20.09 -20.42
N GLU A 104 2.07 21.15 -20.49
CA GLU A 104 1.64 21.79 -21.73
C GLU A 104 2.79 22.24 -22.62
N THR A 105 3.84 22.82 -22.05
CA THR A 105 5.03 23.28 -22.81
C THR A 105 5.71 22.14 -23.55
N MET A 106 5.78 20.98 -22.93
CA MET A 106 6.34 19.76 -23.53
C MET A 106 5.38 19.18 -24.58
N LEU A 107 4.11 19.01 -24.19
CA LEU A 107 3.13 18.33 -25.03
C LEU A 107 2.76 19.13 -26.27
N GLU A 108 2.69 20.46 -26.18
CA GLU A 108 2.38 21.36 -27.29
C GLU A 108 3.62 21.76 -28.12
N ALA A 109 4.82 21.31 -27.77
CA ALA A 109 6.01 21.58 -28.54
C ALA A 109 5.83 21.15 -30.02
N PRO A 110 6.31 21.92 -31.01
CA PRO A 110 6.17 21.60 -32.44
C PRO A 110 6.85 20.25 -32.78
N ASP A 111 7.95 19.96 -32.13
CA ASP A 111 8.60 18.66 -32.13
C ASP A 111 9.08 18.31 -30.71
N TRP A 112 9.53 17.06 -30.51
CA TRP A 112 9.99 16.57 -29.22
C TRP A 112 11.49 16.30 -29.19
N ASN A 113 12.28 16.90 -30.09
CA ASN A 113 13.70 16.63 -30.24
C ASN A 113 14.49 16.88 -28.95
N ALA A 114 14.28 18.04 -28.29
CA ALA A 114 14.95 18.36 -27.03
C ALA A 114 14.61 17.38 -25.89
N TYR A 115 13.40 16.87 -25.87
CA TYR A 115 12.97 15.83 -24.89
C TYR A 115 13.53 14.45 -25.25
N GLY A 116 13.76 14.19 -26.55
CA GLY A 116 14.45 13.02 -27.05
C GLY A 116 15.93 13.01 -26.68
N GLU A 117 16.61 14.13 -26.81
CA GLU A 117 18.01 14.32 -26.38
C GLU A 117 18.15 14.08 -24.88
N TYR A 118 17.25 14.64 -24.08
CA TYR A 118 17.19 14.40 -22.64
C TYR A 118 16.98 12.92 -22.31
N ALA A 119 15.97 12.29 -22.91
CA ALA A 119 15.71 10.87 -22.69
C ALA A 119 16.92 10.01 -23.08
N ALA A 120 17.57 10.34 -24.20
CA ALA A 120 18.77 9.62 -24.64
C ALA A 120 19.94 9.78 -23.65
N ALA A 121 20.18 11.00 -23.16
CA ALA A 121 21.21 11.26 -22.15
C ALA A 121 20.98 10.44 -20.88
N ILE A 122 19.74 10.46 -20.36
CA ILE A 122 19.38 9.69 -19.15
C ILE A 122 19.49 8.19 -19.38
N VAL A 123 18.97 7.70 -20.50
CA VAL A 123 19.04 6.25 -20.83
C VAL A 123 20.49 5.81 -20.96
N HIS A 124 21.34 6.54 -21.68
CA HIS A 124 22.76 6.23 -21.79
C HIS A 124 23.50 6.28 -20.45
N THR A 125 23.06 7.15 -19.54
CA THR A 125 23.63 7.24 -18.19
C THR A 125 23.33 6.01 -17.34
N LEU A 126 22.13 5.43 -17.47
CA LEU A 126 21.62 4.45 -16.50
C LEU A 126 21.41 3.02 -17.04
N LYS A 127 21.28 2.82 -18.35
CA LYS A 127 20.92 1.50 -18.93
C LYS A 127 21.86 0.36 -18.54
N ASP A 128 23.12 0.67 -18.29
CA ASP A 128 24.13 -0.30 -17.91
C ASP A 128 24.45 -0.29 -16.39
N GLU A 129 23.73 0.56 -15.61
CA GLU A 129 23.93 0.64 -14.18
C GLU A 129 23.27 -0.55 -13.46
N PRO A 130 23.95 -1.17 -12.49
CA PRO A 130 23.40 -2.27 -11.74
C PRO A 130 22.19 -1.79 -10.92
N GLY A 131 21.09 -2.54 -11.02
CA GLY A 131 19.88 -2.25 -10.25
C GLY A 131 18.87 -1.36 -10.96
N LEU A 132 19.04 -1.05 -12.24
CA LEU A 132 17.93 -0.53 -13.03
C LEU A 132 16.80 -1.59 -13.01
N LEU A 133 15.57 -1.16 -12.71
CA LEU A 133 14.39 -2.03 -12.72
C LEU A 133 13.70 -1.99 -14.07
N MET A 134 13.22 -0.83 -14.42
CA MET A 134 12.54 -0.51 -15.69
C MET A 134 12.44 1.00 -15.88
N TRP A 135 12.04 1.44 -17.06
CA TRP A 135 11.80 2.83 -17.40
C TRP A 135 10.33 3.18 -17.19
N ASP A 136 10.02 4.13 -16.31
CA ASP A 136 8.72 4.80 -16.26
C ASP A 136 8.78 6.06 -17.14
N VAL A 137 8.12 6.01 -18.29
CA VAL A 137 8.25 7.08 -19.27
C VAL A 137 7.57 8.35 -18.80
N MET A 138 6.41 8.24 -18.15
CA MET A 138 5.69 9.40 -17.63
C MET A 138 4.77 8.99 -16.49
N THR A 139 4.79 9.78 -15.42
CA THR A 139 3.79 9.65 -14.34
C THR A 139 2.56 10.50 -14.63
N GLU A 140 1.38 9.96 -14.38
CA GLU A 140 0.06 10.63 -14.39
C GLU A 140 -0.19 11.50 -15.64
N PRO A 141 -0.18 10.93 -16.84
CA PRO A 141 -0.17 11.67 -18.10
C PRO A 141 -1.29 12.69 -18.26
N THR A 142 -2.51 12.37 -17.77
CA THR A 142 -3.70 13.21 -17.94
C THR A 142 -4.18 13.88 -16.65
N CYS A 143 -3.51 13.63 -15.51
CA CYS A 143 -3.86 14.20 -14.21
C CYS A 143 -3.25 15.58 -14.03
N ASN A 144 -3.71 16.56 -14.79
CA ASN A 144 -3.19 17.93 -14.74
C ASN A 144 -4.23 18.98 -15.10
N PRO A 145 -4.00 20.25 -14.71
CA PRO A 145 -4.92 21.35 -15.00
C PRO A 145 -5.08 21.63 -16.51
N TRP A 146 -4.06 21.35 -17.32
CA TRP A 146 -4.14 21.57 -18.77
C TRP A 146 -5.22 20.68 -19.41
N VAL A 147 -5.29 19.41 -19.07
CA VAL A 147 -6.36 18.52 -19.50
C VAL A 147 -7.68 18.81 -18.76
N GLY A 148 -7.60 19.00 -17.42
CA GLY A 148 -8.78 19.13 -16.57
C GLY A 148 -9.59 20.41 -16.78
N LYS A 149 -8.92 21.52 -17.16
CA LYS A 149 -9.52 22.84 -17.43
C LYS A 149 -9.64 23.16 -18.93
N ALA A 150 -9.69 22.14 -19.78
CA ALA A 150 -9.98 22.35 -21.19
C ALA A 150 -11.36 23.03 -21.34
N PRO A 151 -11.50 24.02 -22.26
CA PRO A 151 -12.71 24.84 -22.36
C PRO A 151 -13.97 24.04 -22.75
N ASP A 152 -13.77 22.95 -23.47
CA ASP A 152 -14.85 22.07 -23.90
C ASP A 152 -14.38 20.62 -24.05
N LYS A 153 -15.30 19.73 -24.37
CA LYS A 153 -15.03 18.30 -24.53
C LYS A 153 -14.09 18.00 -25.72
N ALA A 154 -14.22 18.72 -26.82
CA ALA A 154 -13.40 18.49 -28.00
C ALA A 154 -11.93 18.84 -27.72
N GLU A 155 -11.70 19.97 -27.09
CA GLU A 155 -10.35 20.39 -26.68
C GLU A 155 -9.76 19.45 -25.61
N LYS A 156 -10.58 18.96 -24.67
CA LYS A 156 -10.15 17.97 -23.71
C LYS A 156 -9.66 16.68 -24.37
N GLU A 157 -10.40 16.15 -25.33
CA GLU A 157 -9.99 14.95 -26.06
C GLU A 157 -8.76 15.23 -26.95
N ARG A 158 -8.66 16.41 -27.58
CA ARG A 158 -7.45 16.82 -28.32
C ARG A 158 -6.21 16.81 -27.42
N ARG A 159 -6.31 17.38 -26.21
CA ARG A 159 -5.18 17.42 -25.25
C ARG A 159 -4.80 16.01 -24.77
N LYS A 160 -5.76 15.17 -24.51
CA LYS A 160 -5.49 13.76 -24.20
C LYS A 160 -4.80 13.05 -25.37
N GLU A 161 -5.32 13.19 -26.59
CA GLU A 161 -4.71 12.53 -27.74
C GLU A 161 -3.28 13.05 -27.99
N ARG A 162 -3.02 14.34 -27.77
CA ARG A 162 -1.67 14.90 -27.83
C ARG A 162 -0.75 14.24 -26.78
N THR A 163 -1.27 13.99 -25.57
CA THR A 163 -0.56 13.27 -24.51
C THR A 163 -0.26 11.83 -24.92
N TRP A 164 -1.23 11.12 -25.48
CA TRP A 164 -1.04 9.75 -25.94
C TRP A 164 -0.05 9.68 -27.13
N ALA A 165 -0.09 10.64 -28.03
CA ALA A 165 0.87 10.73 -29.13
C ALA A 165 2.30 10.92 -28.62
N PHE A 166 2.50 11.80 -27.64
CA PHE A 166 3.80 11.97 -26.98
C PHE A 166 4.26 10.67 -26.32
N LEU A 167 3.40 9.98 -25.59
CA LEU A 167 3.76 8.74 -24.90
C LEU A 167 4.14 7.63 -25.88
N ARG A 168 3.37 7.44 -26.95
CA ARG A 168 3.71 6.47 -28.00
C ARG A 168 5.09 6.76 -28.58
N TRP A 169 5.38 8.02 -28.87
CA TRP A 169 6.69 8.44 -29.36
C TRP A 169 7.79 8.19 -28.32
N ALA A 170 7.60 8.63 -27.08
CA ALA A 170 8.60 8.52 -26.01
C ALA A 170 8.90 7.05 -25.64
N CYS A 171 7.90 6.21 -25.52
CA CYS A 171 8.09 4.77 -25.25
C CYS A 171 8.91 4.10 -26.37
N ARG A 172 8.58 4.36 -27.63
CA ARG A 172 9.36 3.85 -28.78
C ARG A 172 10.79 4.38 -28.78
N HIS A 173 10.97 5.65 -28.45
CA HIS A 173 12.28 6.27 -28.37
C HIS A 173 13.15 5.61 -27.29
N VAL A 174 12.63 5.45 -26.07
CA VAL A 174 13.31 4.78 -24.95
C VAL A 174 13.64 3.31 -25.30
N ARG A 175 12.69 2.57 -25.87
CA ARG A 175 12.89 1.18 -26.28
C ARG A 175 13.97 1.04 -27.34
N LYS A 176 14.10 2.02 -28.26
CA LYS A 176 15.17 2.02 -29.26
C LYS A 176 16.54 2.24 -28.62
N LEU A 177 16.64 3.03 -27.56
CA LEU A 177 17.89 3.35 -26.86
C LEU A 177 18.31 2.23 -25.89
N ASP A 178 17.34 1.55 -25.30
CA ASP A 178 17.55 0.45 -24.37
C ASP A 178 16.50 -0.67 -24.62
N PRO A 179 16.73 -1.54 -25.58
CA PRO A 179 15.81 -2.64 -25.87
C PRO A 179 15.81 -3.74 -24.80
N GLY A 180 16.81 -3.75 -23.91
CA GLY A 180 16.97 -4.75 -22.84
C GLY A 180 16.07 -4.50 -21.66
N SER A 181 15.80 -3.23 -21.33
CA SER A 181 15.01 -2.87 -20.16
C SER A 181 13.52 -2.74 -20.47
N PRO A 182 12.63 -3.16 -19.54
CA PRO A 182 11.20 -2.95 -19.71
C PRO A 182 10.83 -1.46 -19.67
N VAL A 183 9.74 -1.13 -20.37
CA VAL A 183 9.16 0.21 -20.43
C VAL A 183 7.75 0.17 -19.85
N THR A 184 7.42 1.16 -19.04
CA THR A 184 6.07 1.37 -18.50
C THR A 184 5.67 2.84 -18.50
N VAL A 185 4.42 3.12 -18.19
CA VAL A 185 3.85 4.44 -17.96
C VAL A 185 3.05 4.39 -16.68
N GLY A 186 3.31 5.28 -15.72
CA GLY A 186 2.58 5.40 -14.46
C GLY A 186 1.21 6.04 -14.68
N TYR A 187 0.23 5.27 -15.14
CA TYR A 187 -1.12 5.79 -15.40
C TYR A 187 -1.83 6.21 -14.11
N THR A 188 -2.59 7.30 -14.17
CA THR A 188 -3.39 7.78 -13.03
C THR A 188 -4.37 6.71 -12.53
N THR A 189 -4.89 5.91 -13.46
CA THR A 189 -5.74 4.74 -13.20
C THR A 189 -5.56 3.72 -14.33
N ALA A 190 -5.86 2.47 -14.08
CA ALA A 190 -5.68 1.39 -15.06
C ALA A 190 -6.47 1.60 -16.37
N ASN A 191 -7.61 2.32 -16.33
CA ASN A 191 -8.42 2.59 -17.52
C ASN A 191 -7.75 3.53 -18.54
N GLU A 192 -6.65 4.19 -18.18
CA GLU A 192 -5.85 5.03 -19.08
C GLU A 192 -4.83 4.26 -19.93
N ALA A 193 -4.59 2.98 -19.63
CA ALA A 193 -3.58 2.19 -20.33
C ALA A 193 -3.90 1.92 -21.82
N PRO A 194 -5.16 1.64 -22.26
CA PRO A 194 -5.44 1.19 -23.61
C PRO A 194 -4.85 2.03 -24.75
N PRO A 195 -4.83 3.39 -24.71
CA PRO A 195 -4.29 4.19 -25.82
C PRO A 195 -2.80 3.99 -26.13
N THR A 196 -2.05 3.47 -25.16
CA THR A 196 -0.58 3.31 -25.24
C THR A 196 -0.10 1.92 -24.80
N VAL A 197 -1.02 0.99 -24.53
CA VAL A 197 -0.70 -0.33 -23.98
C VAL A 197 0.25 -1.14 -24.86
N GLU A 198 0.19 -0.98 -26.18
CA GLU A 198 1.09 -1.68 -27.12
C GLU A 198 2.55 -1.20 -27.00
N GLU A 199 2.75 0.00 -26.49
CA GLU A 199 4.07 0.61 -26.36
C GLU A 199 4.75 0.31 -25.02
N VAL A 200 4.07 -0.30 -24.07
CA VAL A 200 4.64 -0.66 -22.76
C VAL A 200 4.87 -2.16 -22.63
N ASP A 201 5.83 -2.57 -21.81
CA ASP A 201 6.08 -3.97 -21.48
C ASP A 201 5.33 -4.38 -20.20
N VAL A 202 5.11 -3.42 -19.31
CA VAL A 202 4.43 -3.58 -18.03
C VAL A 202 3.33 -2.54 -17.91
N ILE A 203 2.13 -2.93 -17.50
CA ILE A 203 1.06 -1.99 -17.17
C ILE A 203 1.27 -1.54 -15.73
N SER A 204 1.48 -0.24 -15.50
CA SER A 204 1.51 0.31 -14.16
C SER A 204 0.38 1.31 -13.94
N PHE A 205 -0.16 1.36 -12.73
CA PHE A 205 -1.26 2.25 -12.41
C PHE A 205 -1.16 2.77 -10.97
N HIS A 206 -1.85 3.86 -10.71
CA HIS A 206 -2.04 4.43 -9.38
C HIS A 206 -3.44 4.11 -8.86
N ASP A 207 -3.58 3.97 -7.55
CA ASP A 207 -4.88 3.85 -6.90
C ASP A 207 -4.86 4.56 -5.55
N TYR A 208 -5.72 5.57 -5.44
CA TYR A 208 -5.96 6.33 -4.21
C TYR A 208 -7.42 6.23 -3.79
N SER A 209 -8.06 5.11 -4.08
CA SER A 209 -9.45 4.85 -3.71
C SER A 209 -9.62 4.79 -2.19
N HIS A 210 -10.69 5.39 -1.70
CA HIS A 210 -10.98 5.47 -0.26
C HIS A 210 -11.89 4.33 0.24
N THR A 211 -12.41 3.49 -0.66
CA THR A 211 -13.24 2.34 -0.30
C THR A 211 -12.74 1.06 -0.95
N ARG A 212 -12.90 -0.07 -0.25
CA ARG A 212 -12.52 -1.39 -0.77
C ARG A 212 -13.25 -1.75 -2.05
N ALA A 213 -14.53 -1.40 -2.16
CA ALA A 213 -15.32 -1.73 -3.35
C ALA A 213 -14.79 -1.03 -4.62
N VAL A 214 -14.45 0.26 -4.52
CA VAL A 214 -13.87 1.02 -5.64
C VAL A 214 -12.48 0.50 -5.98
N GLN A 215 -11.66 0.26 -4.96
CA GLN A 215 -10.30 -0.27 -5.16
C GLN A 215 -10.34 -1.65 -5.81
N GLU A 216 -11.20 -2.55 -5.34
CA GLU A 216 -11.36 -3.89 -5.91
C GLU A 216 -11.74 -3.83 -7.39
N ALA A 217 -12.64 -2.93 -7.77
CA ALA A 217 -13.02 -2.72 -9.17
C ALA A 217 -11.83 -2.23 -10.02
N ASN A 218 -11.00 -1.32 -9.48
CA ASN A 218 -9.81 -0.82 -10.17
C ASN A 218 -8.74 -1.92 -10.34
N PHE A 219 -8.50 -2.73 -9.31
CA PHE A 219 -7.55 -3.85 -9.38
C PHE A 219 -8.04 -4.95 -10.32
N ALA A 220 -9.33 -5.29 -10.28
CA ALA A 220 -9.93 -6.25 -11.22
C ALA A 220 -9.82 -5.76 -12.67
N LEU A 221 -10.03 -4.46 -12.92
CA LEU A 221 -9.81 -3.87 -14.24
C LEU A 221 -8.34 -3.98 -14.66
N ALA A 222 -7.41 -3.60 -13.80
CA ALA A 222 -5.97 -3.70 -14.08
C ALA A 222 -5.54 -5.13 -14.42
N ASP A 223 -5.98 -6.11 -13.63
CA ASP A 223 -5.73 -7.53 -13.85
C ASP A 223 -6.34 -8.01 -15.19
N SER A 224 -7.57 -7.58 -15.51
CA SER A 224 -8.23 -7.92 -16.77
C SER A 224 -7.48 -7.37 -17.98
N LEU A 225 -6.93 -6.14 -17.88
CA LEU A 225 -6.10 -5.55 -18.93
C LEU A 225 -4.77 -6.30 -19.06
N GLY A 226 -4.13 -6.65 -17.94
CA GLY A 226 -2.92 -7.48 -17.94
C GLY A 226 -3.13 -8.81 -18.67
N LYS A 227 -4.21 -9.51 -18.36
CA LYS A 227 -4.61 -10.77 -19.03
C LYS A 227 -4.92 -10.57 -20.51
N LYS A 228 -5.69 -9.52 -20.84
CA LYS A 228 -6.08 -9.21 -22.22
C LYS A 228 -4.89 -8.94 -23.13
N TYR A 229 -3.89 -8.23 -22.64
CA TYR A 229 -2.72 -7.82 -23.41
C TYR A 229 -1.48 -8.70 -23.18
N GLY A 230 -1.58 -9.71 -22.30
CA GLY A 230 -0.47 -10.60 -21.97
C GLY A 230 0.69 -9.87 -21.28
N LYS A 231 0.39 -8.86 -20.46
CA LYS A 231 1.40 -8.02 -19.81
C LYS A 231 1.30 -8.10 -18.28
N PRO A 232 2.43 -8.16 -17.56
CA PRO A 232 2.40 -8.05 -16.11
C PRO A 232 1.88 -6.68 -15.68
N VAL A 233 1.30 -6.64 -14.47
CA VAL A 233 0.70 -5.44 -13.89
C VAL A 233 1.38 -5.12 -12.56
N ILE A 234 1.66 -3.85 -12.31
CA ILE A 234 2.18 -3.35 -11.03
C ILE A 234 1.41 -2.10 -10.60
N GLN A 235 1.37 -1.84 -9.30
CA GLN A 235 0.85 -0.60 -8.75
C GLN A 235 2.01 0.32 -8.37
N THR A 236 2.06 1.53 -8.92
CA THR A 236 3.21 2.42 -8.77
C THR A 236 3.00 3.61 -7.84
N GLU A 237 1.77 3.88 -7.41
CA GLU A 237 1.46 4.82 -6.34
C GLU A 237 0.20 4.44 -5.58
N THR A 238 0.29 4.47 -4.26
CA THR A 238 -0.85 4.31 -3.34
C THR A 238 -0.49 4.85 -1.96
N GLY A 239 -1.52 5.09 -1.15
CA GLY A 239 -1.40 5.53 0.24
C GLY A 239 -1.46 7.06 0.37
N CYS A 240 -2.58 7.55 0.87
CA CYS A 240 -2.79 8.97 1.16
C CYS A 240 -3.76 9.13 2.31
N LEU A 241 -3.28 9.58 3.46
CA LEU A 241 -4.11 9.76 4.65
C LEU A 241 -5.19 10.81 4.43
N ALA A 242 -4.87 11.92 3.74
CA ALA A 242 -5.82 12.98 3.45
C ALA A 242 -6.96 12.57 2.50
N ARG A 243 -6.75 11.51 1.71
CA ARG A 243 -7.78 10.93 0.83
C ARG A 243 -8.47 9.73 1.46
N ALA A 244 -8.23 9.45 2.75
CA ALA A 244 -8.70 8.24 3.42
C ALA A 244 -8.39 6.95 2.63
N ASN A 245 -7.22 6.91 1.98
CA ASN A 245 -6.69 5.76 1.27
C ASN A 245 -5.63 5.07 2.13
N PRO A 246 -5.97 4.06 2.92
CA PRO A 246 -5.03 3.39 3.80
C PRO A 246 -4.11 2.46 3.00
N TYR A 247 -2.83 2.42 3.37
CA TYR A 247 -1.83 1.58 2.71
C TYR A 247 -2.17 0.09 2.78
N ASP A 248 -2.67 -0.39 3.92
CA ASP A 248 -2.98 -1.80 4.13
C ASP A 248 -4.04 -2.33 3.15
N MET A 249 -5.02 -1.52 2.81
CA MET A 249 -6.06 -1.88 1.86
C MET A 249 -5.49 -2.14 0.46
N ALA A 250 -4.59 -1.26 0.00
CA ALA A 250 -3.96 -1.41 -1.31
C ALA A 250 -2.94 -2.55 -1.36
N LEU A 251 -2.10 -2.69 -0.32
CA LEU A 251 -1.10 -3.76 -0.25
C LEU A 251 -1.75 -5.14 -0.19
N ASP A 252 -2.90 -5.24 0.49
CA ASP A 252 -3.73 -6.43 0.51
C ASP A 252 -4.25 -6.80 -0.90
N ALA A 253 -4.75 -5.83 -1.64
CA ALA A 253 -5.16 -6.04 -3.04
C ALA A 253 -3.97 -6.47 -3.91
N CYS A 254 -2.81 -5.79 -3.77
CA CYS A 254 -1.59 -6.18 -4.49
C CYS A 254 -1.20 -7.64 -4.23
N GLN A 255 -1.28 -8.10 -2.97
CA GLN A 255 -0.98 -9.49 -2.64
C GLN A 255 -1.97 -10.47 -3.30
N ARG A 256 -3.28 -10.17 -3.27
CA ARG A 256 -4.31 -11.05 -3.86
C ARG A 256 -4.19 -11.14 -5.37
N TYR A 257 -3.90 -10.03 -6.03
CA TYR A 257 -3.72 -9.98 -7.49
C TYR A 257 -2.29 -10.31 -7.94
N LYS A 258 -1.37 -10.63 -7.01
CA LYS A 258 0.05 -10.91 -7.29
C LYS A 258 0.72 -9.78 -8.07
N MET A 259 0.48 -8.55 -7.66
CA MET A 259 1.06 -7.35 -8.24
C MET A 259 2.19 -6.82 -7.36
N GLY A 260 3.31 -6.43 -7.96
CA GLY A 260 4.31 -5.59 -7.29
C GLY A 260 3.74 -4.21 -6.99
N TRP A 261 4.27 -3.54 -5.98
CA TRP A 261 3.71 -2.29 -5.51
C TRP A 261 4.77 -1.25 -5.13
N PHE A 262 4.37 0.02 -5.21
CA PHE A 262 5.11 1.16 -4.69
C PHE A 262 4.18 2.03 -3.87
N VAL A 263 4.51 2.23 -2.59
CA VAL A 263 3.78 3.17 -1.75
C VAL A 263 4.29 4.59 -1.95
N PHE A 264 3.41 5.55 -1.79
CA PHE A 264 3.73 6.96 -1.82
C PHE A 264 3.59 7.53 -0.41
N ASN A 265 4.65 7.87 0.29
CA ASN A 265 6.04 8.15 0.02
C ASN A 265 6.93 7.45 1.08
N LEU A 266 8.27 7.33 0.88
CA LEU A 266 9.14 6.82 1.95
C LEU A 266 9.16 7.77 3.14
N MET A 267 9.44 9.06 2.89
CA MET A 267 9.68 10.05 3.93
C MET A 267 8.56 11.08 4.02
N ILE A 268 8.24 11.48 5.23
CA ILE A 268 7.29 12.56 5.51
C ILE A 268 8.05 13.88 5.47
N ARG A 269 8.00 14.57 4.33
CA ARG A 269 8.67 15.85 4.11
C ARG A 269 7.83 16.79 3.27
N GLY A 270 7.88 18.07 3.63
CA GLY A 270 7.20 19.09 2.85
C GLY A 270 5.67 18.97 2.80
N ARG A 271 5.06 19.74 1.93
CA ARG A 271 3.60 19.87 1.89
C ARG A 271 2.90 18.62 1.36
N CYS A 272 3.40 18.05 0.28
CA CYS A 272 2.80 16.83 -0.29
C CYS A 272 3.00 15.63 0.63
N ASP A 273 4.21 15.49 1.17
CA ASP A 273 4.57 14.34 2.00
C ASP A 273 3.91 14.37 3.38
N SER A 274 3.36 15.50 3.83
CA SER A 274 2.57 15.56 5.08
C SER A 274 1.29 14.71 5.03
N GLU A 275 0.74 14.51 3.84
CA GLU A 275 -0.45 13.69 3.59
C GLU A 275 -0.13 12.25 3.22
N HIS A 276 1.15 11.98 2.91
CA HIS A 276 1.72 10.71 2.53
C HIS A 276 2.89 10.35 3.45
N GLY A 277 3.63 9.32 3.09
CA GLY A 277 4.88 8.98 3.75
C GLY A 277 4.73 8.02 4.91
N VAL A 278 5.74 7.15 5.01
CA VAL A 278 5.80 6.04 5.99
C VAL A 278 6.61 6.43 7.21
N PHE A 279 7.74 7.11 7.00
CA PHE A 279 8.69 7.44 8.05
C PHE A 279 8.86 8.94 8.25
N TYR A 280 8.94 9.37 9.50
CA TYR A 280 9.44 10.68 9.87
C TYR A 280 10.96 10.79 9.62
N PRO A 281 11.54 12.00 9.56
CA PRO A 281 12.97 12.19 9.28
C PRO A 281 13.93 11.49 10.24
N ASP A 282 13.49 11.22 11.47
CA ASP A 282 14.24 10.47 12.50
C ASP A 282 14.09 8.95 12.36
N GLY A 283 13.29 8.47 11.39
CA GLY A 283 13.01 7.07 11.18
C GLY A 283 11.86 6.50 12.02
N THR A 284 11.14 7.35 12.74
CA THR A 284 9.91 6.95 13.43
C THR A 284 8.81 6.61 12.41
N VAL A 285 8.10 5.53 12.66
CA VAL A 285 6.97 5.09 11.83
C VAL A 285 5.76 5.96 12.10
N ARG A 286 5.07 6.43 11.03
CA ARG A 286 3.83 7.20 11.17
C ARG A 286 2.67 6.32 11.65
N ASP A 287 2.48 5.18 10.99
CA ASP A 287 1.33 4.30 11.20
C ASP A 287 1.80 2.84 11.27
N PRO A 288 1.68 2.20 12.44
CA PRO A 288 2.04 0.79 12.61
C PRO A 288 1.25 -0.17 11.70
N ALA A 289 0.00 0.15 11.34
CA ALA A 289 -0.80 -0.69 10.44
C ALA A 289 -0.20 -0.74 9.03
N THR A 290 0.41 0.36 8.56
CA THR A 290 1.17 0.38 7.31
C THR A 290 2.33 -0.60 7.34
N ILE A 291 3.07 -0.63 8.44
CA ILE A 291 4.20 -1.56 8.60
C ILE A 291 3.72 -3.01 8.67
N ALA A 292 2.65 -3.27 9.41
CA ALA A 292 2.03 -4.60 9.48
C ALA A 292 1.62 -5.09 8.08
N ALA A 293 0.99 -4.23 7.27
CA ALA A 293 0.61 -4.54 5.90
C ALA A 293 1.82 -4.81 4.99
N MET A 294 2.89 -4.02 5.12
CA MET A 294 4.16 -4.26 4.41
C MET A 294 4.78 -5.61 4.76
N MET A 295 4.52 -6.13 5.96
CA MET A 295 4.94 -7.45 6.42
C MET A 295 3.94 -8.56 6.10
N GLY A 296 2.86 -8.25 5.37
CA GLY A 296 1.83 -9.21 4.98
C GLY A 296 0.75 -9.46 6.03
N CYS A 297 0.69 -8.65 7.07
CA CYS A 297 -0.34 -8.72 8.11
C CYS A 297 -1.43 -7.70 7.80
N PHE A 298 -2.59 -8.16 7.34
CA PHE A 298 -3.71 -7.31 6.94
C PHE A 298 -4.86 -7.41 7.93
N ARG A 299 -5.63 -6.31 8.06
CA ARG A 299 -6.92 -6.34 8.74
C ARG A 299 -7.88 -7.26 7.99
N SER A 300 -8.78 -7.93 8.70
CA SER A 300 -9.78 -8.79 8.07
C SER A 300 -10.55 -8.05 6.97
N ARG A 301 -10.73 -8.75 5.86
CA ARG A 301 -11.53 -8.31 4.72
C ARG A 301 -12.95 -8.81 4.76
N ASP A 302 -13.21 -9.75 5.64
CA ASP A 302 -14.52 -10.35 5.73
C ASP A 302 -15.51 -9.35 6.31
N THR A 303 -15.96 -8.45 5.42
CA THR A 303 -17.00 -7.49 5.72
C THR A 303 -18.35 -8.16 5.93
N GLU A 304 -18.51 -9.42 5.52
CA GLU A 304 -19.73 -10.17 5.81
C GLU A 304 -19.75 -10.73 7.23
N VAL A 305 -18.60 -11.06 7.81
CA VAL A 305 -18.49 -11.37 9.25
C VAL A 305 -18.58 -10.12 10.09
N ILE A 306 -18.07 -8.97 9.56
CA ILE A 306 -18.07 -7.69 10.27
C ILE A 306 -19.34 -6.87 9.97
N LEU A 307 -19.85 -6.86 8.73
CA LEU A 307 -20.88 -5.97 8.23
C LEU A 307 -22.31 -6.53 8.12
N PRO A 308 -22.56 -7.89 8.04
CA PRO A 308 -23.94 -8.27 8.29
C PRO A 308 -24.31 -7.73 9.64
N GLY A 309 -23.26 -7.41 10.24
CA GLY A 309 -23.39 -6.79 11.39
C GLY A 309 -23.41 -5.31 11.49
N LEU A 310 -23.16 -4.44 10.58
CA LEU A 310 -23.24 -3.05 11.02
C LEU A 310 -24.67 -2.63 11.38
N ALA A 311 -25.68 -3.03 10.66
CA ALA A 311 -27.05 -2.90 11.12
C ALA A 311 -27.39 -3.88 12.26
N ASN A 312 -26.81 -5.09 12.28
CA ASN A 312 -27.02 -6.08 13.35
C ASN A 312 -25.97 -6.03 14.47
N ARG A 313 -24.80 -5.40 14.26
CA ARG A 313 -23.75 -5.31 15.28
C ARG A 313 -24.18 -4.45 16.46
N GLU A 314 -24.88 -3.35 16.20
CA GLU A 314 -25.54 -2.58 17.22
C GLU A 314 -26.50 -3.47 18.02
N GLY A 315 -27.35 -4.19 17.33
CA GLY A 315 -28.27 -5.14 17.96
C GLY A 315 -27.55 -6.30 18.64
N ALA A 316 -26.45 -6.82 18.06
CA ALA A 316 -25.66 -7.90 18.65
C ALA A 316 -24.90 -7.43 19.92
N ALA A 317 -24.27 -6.25 19.85
CA ALA A 317 -23.60 -5.64 21.00
C ALA A 317 -24.61 -5.34 22.14
N LYS A 318 -25.74 -4.74 21.83
CA LYS A 318 -26.84 -4.50 22.80
C LYS A 318 -27.30 -5.81 23.44
N ARG A 319 -27.46 -6.88 22.65
CA ARG A 319 -27.85 -8.22 23.18
C ARG A 319 -26.74 -8.83 24.05
N ALA A 320 -25.46 -8.69 23.67
CA ALA A 320 -24.35 -9.19 24.46
C ALA A 320 -24.26 -8.51 25.82
N VAL A 321 -24.33 -7.19 25.83
CA VAL A 321 -24.34 -6.40 27.07
C VAL A 321 -25.57 -6.69 27.92
N ALA A 322 -26.75 -6.82 27.32
CA ALA A 322 -27.96 -7.20 28.04
C ALA A 322 -27.85 -8.59 28.70
N LYS A 323 -27.27 -9.58 28.01
CA LYS A 323 -27.00 -10.91 28.56
C LYS A 323 -26.02 -10.85 29.75
N ILE A 324 -24.90 -10.10 29.58
CA ILE A 324 -23.92 -9.93 30.65
C ILE A 324 -24.58 -9.22 31.86
N ARG A 325 -25.29 -8.12 31.63
CA ARG A 325 -26.00 -7.39 32.69
C ARG A 325 -26.97 -8.30 33.43
N LYS A 326 -27.79 -9.09 32.70
CA LYS A 326 -28.70 -10.05 33.28
C LYS A 326 -27.96 -11.04 34.16
N ALA A 327 -26.91 -11.66 33.67
CA ALA A 327 -26.12 -12.61 34.42
C ALA A 327 -25.44 -11.99 35.66
N LEU A 328 -24.96 -10.77 35.56
CA LEU A 328 -24.38 -10.03 36.70
C LEU A 328 -25.43 -9.65 37.76
N THR A 329 -26.65 -9.32 37.33
CA THR A 329 -27.75 -8.91 38.24
C THR A 329 -28.40 -10.09 38.96
N GLU A 330 -28.56 -11.21 38.26
CA GLU A 330 -29.13 -12.43 38.84
C GLU A 330 -28.18 -13.09 39.86
N TYR A 331 -26.90 -12.75 39.82
CA TYR A 331 -25.86 -13.29 40.69
C TYR A 331 -25.01 -12.16 41.27
N PRO A 332 -25.50 -11.41 42.27
CA PRO A 332 -24.80 -10.27 42.84
C PRO A 332 -23.46 -10.66 43.48
N GLU A 333 -22.55 -9.68 43.62
CA GLU A 333 -21.16 -9.88 44.08
C GLU A 333 -21.07 -10.43 45.50
N ASP A 334 -22.06 -10.24 46.31
CA ASP A 334 -22.18 -10.72 47.69
C ASP A 334 -22.74 -12.15 47.83
N ALA A 335 -22.96 -12.84 46.71
CA ALA A 335 -23.31 -14.24 46.72
C ALA A 335 -22.12 -15.09 47.17
N PHE A 336 -22.07 -15.45 48.44
CA PHE A 336 -20.99 -16.27 49.00
C PHE A 336 -20.94 -17.72 48.49
N ASP A 337 -22.00 -18.21 47.86
CA ASP A 337 -22.10 -19.56 47.36
C ASP A 337 -21.81 -19.67 45.88
N TYR A 338 -20.81 -20.49 45.54
CA TYR A 338 -20.56 -20.88 44.15
C TYR A 338 -21.80 -21.64 43.60
N ARG A 339 -22.42 -21.08 42.59
CA ARG A 339 -23.52 -21.71 41.84
C ARG A 339 -23.08 -22.05 40.43
N PRO A 340 -23.01 -23.35 40.08
CA PRO A 340 -22.55 -23.77 38.74
C PRO A 340 -23.34 -23.17 37.61
N SER A 341 -24.65 -22.96 37.77
CA SER A 341 -25.52 -22.32 36.81
C SER A 341 -25.13 -20.84 36.54
N SER A 342 -24.72 -20.12 37.61
CA SER A 342 -24.27 -18.70 37.50
C SER A 342 -23.00 -18.59 36.71
N ALA A 343 -22.00 -19.45 36.99
CA ALA A 343 -20.76 -19.45 36.24
C ALA A 343 -20.99 -19.85 34.78
N LYS A 344 -21.87 -20.80 34.52
CA LYS A 344 -22.21 -21.20 33.15
C LYS A 344 -22.83 -20.05 32.35
N GLU A 345 -23.82 -19.37 32.90
CA GLU A 345 -24.51 -18.29 32.24
C GLU A 345 -23.57 -17.08 31.98
N LEU A 346 -22.68 -16.76 32.93
CA LEU A 346 -21.65 -15.75 32.76
C LEU A 346 -20.65 -16.12 31.69
N LEU A 347 -20.21 -17.38 31.64
CA LEU A 347 -19.34 -17.89 30.60
C LEU A 347 -19.99 -17.80 29.22
N ASP A 348 -21.26 -18.21 29.10
CA ASP A 348 -22.00 -18.17 27.83
C ASP A 348 -22.23 -16.76 27.36
N ALA A 349 -22.56 -15.81 28.26
CA ALA A 349 -22.73 -14.41 27.95
C ALA A 349 -21.38 -13.74 27.55
N SER A 350 -20.31 -14.08 28.28
CA SER A 350 -18.95 -13.58 28.01
C SER A 350 -18.39 -14.11 26.70
N GLU A 351 -18.64 -15.37 26.35
CA GLU A 351 -18.20 -15.98 25.10
C GLU A 351 -18.85 -15.30 23.89
N PHE A 352 -20.14 -14.99 23.97
CA PHE A 352 -20.81 -14.25 22.91
C PHE A 352 -20.23 -12.84 22.74
N ALA A 353 -19.92 -12.14 23.84
CA ALA A 353 -19.29 -10.83 23.81
C ALA A 353 -17.83 -10.89 23.28
N ALA A 354 -17.07 -11.88 23.73
CA ALA A 354 -15.69 -12.11 23.31
C ALA A 354 -15.60 -12.38 21.78
N ASN A 355 -16.48 -13.24 21.27
CA ASN A 355 -16.56 -13.52 19.83
C ASN A 355 -16.89 -12.25 19.01
N LEU A 356 -17.74 -11.37 19.53
CA LEU A 356 -18.03 -10.10 18.89
C LEU A 356 -16.81 -9.16 18.87
N LEU A 357 -16.05 -9.10 19.96
CA LEU A 357 -14.84 -8.26 20.05
C LEU A 357 -13.72 -8.80 19.18
N GLU A 358 -13.47 -10.10 19.17
CA GLU A 358 -12.46 -10.73 18.33
C GLU A 358 -12.79 -10.63 16.84
N GLY A 359 -14.07 -10.72 16.48
CA GLY A 359 -14.52 -10.51 15.10
C GLY A 359 -14.43 -9.06 14.61
N CYS A 360 -14.05 -8.13 15.47
CA CYS A 360 -13.90 -6.71 15.13
C CYS A 360 -12.48 -6.28 14.82
N ASP A 361 -11.51 -7.17 14.87
CA ASP A 361 -10.07 -6.90 14.70
C ASP A 361 -9.53 -5.76 15.61
N LEU A 362 -10.18 -5.52 16.71
CA LEU A 362 -9.75 -4.52 17.68
C LEU A 362 -8.62 -5.11 18.51
N ILE A 363 -7.39 -4.76 18.17
CA ILE A 363 -6.12 -5.01 18.84
C ILE A 363 -5.91 -6.50 19.23
N PRO A 364 -4.92 -7.20 18.67
CA PRO A 364 -4.58 -8.54 19.14
C PRO A 364 -4.21 -8.46 20.62
N MET A 365 -5.12 -8.92 21.48
CA MET A 365 -4.79 -9.11 22.88
C MET A 365 -3.74 -10.21 22.98
N ALA A 366 -2.76 -10.07 23.85
CA ALA A 366 -1.71 -11.08 24.09
C ALA A 366 -2.30 -12.47 24.40
N VAL A 367 -3.51 -12.49 24.97
CA VAL A 367 -4.35 -13.69 25.14
C VAL A 367 -5.77 -13.35 24.70
N PRO A 368 -6.30 -13.97 23.64
CA PRO A 368 -7.67 -13.74 23.19
C PRO A 368 -8.69 -13.98 24.32
N PRO A 369 -9.73 -13.14 24.45
CA PRO A 369 -10.78 -13.33 25.44
C PRO A 369 -11.43 -14.73 25.41
N THR A 370 -11.65 -15.29 24.23
CA THR A 370 -12.19 -16.65 24.03
C THR A 370 -11.28 -17.72 24.60
N ALA A 371 -9.95 -17.57 24.51
CA ALA A 371 -8.99 -18.53 25.09
C ALA A 371 -9.10 -18.59 26.63
N ARG A 372 -9.30 -17.42 27.26
CA ARG A 372 -9.50 -17.34 28.71
C ARG A 372 -10.80 -17.99 29.15
N ILE A 373 -11.89 -17.77 28.40
CA ILE A 373 -13.17 -18.42 28.63
C ILE A 373 -13.06 -19.95 28.48
N ALA A 374 -12.39 -20.42 27.42
CA ALA A 374 -12.16 -21.85 27.20
C ALA A 374 -11.34 -22.52 28.32
N ALA A 375 -10.39 -21.78 28.93
CA ALA A 375 -9.65 -22.25 30.08
C ALA A 375 -10.56 -22.38 31.30
N TRP A 376 -11.39 -21.39 31.58
CA TRP A 376 -12.36 -21.45 32.72
C TRP A 376 -13.44 -22.54 32.56
N ARG A 377 -13.89 -22.83 31.35
CA ARG A 377 -14.85 -23.93 31.07
C ARG A 377 -14.30 -25.30 31.41
N LYS A 378 -12.97 -25.47 31.50
CA LYS A 378 -12.32 -26.73 31.89
C LYS A 378 -12.18 -26.87 33.41
N MET A 379 -12.43 -25.82 34.17
CA MET A 379 -12.33 -25.85 35.62
C MET A 379 -13.64 -26.39 36.23
N GLU A 380 -13.53 -27.23 37.24
CA GLU A 380 -14.69 -27.68 38.01
C GLU A 380 -15.39 -26.53 38.74
N LYS A 381 -14.59 -25.56 39.22
CA LYS A 381 -15.03 -24.32 39.87
C LYS A 381 -14.31 -23.13 39.31
N PRO A 382 -14.81 -22.48 38.27
CA PRO A 382 -14.23 -21.25 37.76
C PRO A 382 -14.21 -20.15 38.84
N PRO A 383 -13.21 -19.24 38.85
CA PRO A 383 -13.11 -18.15 39.81
C PRO A 383 -14.18 -17.11 39.53
N LEU A 384 -15.31 -17.16 40.21
CA LEU A 384 -16.51 -16.40 39.91
C LEU A 384 -16.27 -14.88 39.96
N ALA A 385 -15.48 -14.39 40.95
CA ALA A 385 -15.16 -12.94 41.05
C ALA A 385 -14.35 -12.43 39.86
N GLU A 386 -13.38 -13.23 39.37
CA GLU A 386 -12.62 -12.87 38.18
C GLU A 386 -13.46 -12.91 36.90
N LEU A 387 -14.31 -13.93 36.79
CA LEU A 387 -15.22 -14.09 35.67
C LEU A 387 -16.23 -12.93 35.60
N ARG A 388 -16.76 -12.49 36.76
CA ARG A 388 -17.65 -11.34 36.85
C ARG A 388 -16.96 -10.04 36.37
N ARG A 389 -15.73 -9.79 36.86
CA ARG A 389 -14.92 -8.64 36.44
C ARG A 389 -14.63 -8.68 34.94
N PHE A 390 -14.24 -9.84 34.44
CA PHE A 390 -13.98 -10.03 33.02
C PHE A 390 -15.22 -9.81 32.14
N ALA A 391 -16.36 -10.34 32.53
CA ALA A 391 -17.63 -10.12 31.86
C ALA A 391 -18.01 -8.62 31.80
N TYR A 392 -17.80 -7.92 32.92
CA TYR A 392 -18.02 -6.47 32.99
C TYR A 392 -17.08 -5.69 32.05
N GLU A 393 -15.80 -6.05 32.00
CA GLU A 393 -14.81 -5.46 31.10
C GLU A 393 -15.17 -5.67 29.62
N LEU A 394 -15.61 -6.87 29.24
CA LEU A 394 -16.11 -7.16 27.90
C LEU A 394 -17.34 -6.31 27.54
N ALA A 395 -18.29 -6.19 28.48
CA ALA A 395 -19.48 -5.37 28.27
C ALA A 395 -19.12 -3.88 28.10
N ARG A 396 -18.14 -3.39 28.85
CA ARG A 396 -17.63 -2.02 28.76
C ARG A 396 -16.95 -1.77 27.41
N GLN A 397 -16.10 -2.68 26.96
CA GLN A 397 -15.44 -2.56 25.65
C GLN A 397 -16.44 -2.54 24.51
N LEU A 398 -17.42 -3.41 24.50
CA LEU A 398 -18.51 -3.40 23.50
C LEU A 398 -19.32 -2.10 23.51
N SER A 399 -19.47 -1.50 24.68
CA SER A 399 -20.15 -0.22 24.88
C SER A 399 -19.33 0.95 24.33
N ASP A 400 -18.04 1.00 24.70
CA ASP A 400 -17.11 2.07 24.29
C ASP A 400 -16.82 2.01 22.78
N ASP A 401 -16.48 0.82 22.27
CA ASP A 401 -16.09 0.62 20.87
C ASP A 401 -17.24 0.79 19.89
N CYS A 402 -18.47 0.52 20.33
CA CYS A 402 -19.65 0.64 19.48
C CYS A 402 -20.35 2.00 19.60
N GLN A 403 -19.97 2.86 20.54
CA GLN A 403 -20.64 4.13 20.90
C GLN A 403 -22.16 4.00 21.17
N LEU A 404 -22.62 2.79 21.48
CA LEU A 404 -24.03 2.44 21.43
C LEU A 404 -24.66 2.21 22.80
N LEU A 405 -23.86 2.25 23.84
CA LEU A 405 -24.35 1.90 25.17
C LEU A 405 -23.90 2.97 26.16
N PRO A 406 -24.82 3.51 26.96
CA PRO A 406 -24.43 4.44 28.01
C PRO A 406 -23.47 3.72 28.98
N SER A 407 -22.47 4.45 29.43
CA SER A 407 -21.58 3.97 30.48
C SER A 407 -22.40 3.37 31.62
N PRO A 408 -22.02 2.20 32.13
CA PRO A 408 -22.72 1.72 33.34
C PRO A 408 -22.54 2.76 34.41
N THR A 409 -23.65 3.22 34.98
CA THR A 409 -23.63 4.03 36.19
C THR A 409 -22.89 3.23 37.26
N PRO A 410 -21.98 3.86 38.01
CA PRO A 410 -21.16 3.17 39.00
C PRO A 410 -21.94 2.41 40.02
#